data_fd05814af2a98590ee74adbc86ae2308
#
_entry.id   fd05814af2a98590ee74adbc86ae2308
#
_cell.length_a   1.000
_cell.length_b   1.000
_cell.length_c   1.000
_cell.angle_alpha   90.00
_cell.angle_beta   90.00
_cell.angle_gamma   90.00
#
_symmetry.space_group_name_H-M   'P 1'
#
loop_
_entity.id
_entity.type
_entity.pdbx_description
1 polymer ?
#
loop_
_entity_poly.entity_id
_entity_poly.type
_entity_poly.pdbx_seq_one_letter_code
_entity_poly.pdbx_strand_id
1 'polypeptide(L)'
;MTLPDERYRALKQGKKLPEELCDPGRTPRVPSLVRDRARGVLRHFPSDYELDRIADQCPEILDKLTFSERQFTNGLHKVGE
;
A
#
# COMPACT_ATOMS: atom_id res chain seq x y z
N MET A 1 8.20 11.17 11.31
CA MET A 1 7.21 10.13 11.62
C MET A 1 6.11 10.14 10.58
N THR A 2 5.68 8.97 10.13
CA THR A 2 4.64 8.88 9.09
C THR A 2 3.26 8.76 9.71
N LEU A 3 2.27 9.24 8.97
CA LEU A 3 0.87 9.08 9.35
C LEU A 3 0.34 7.74 8.84
N PRO A 4 -0.73 7.20 9.45
CA PRO A 4 -1.29 5.92 9.01
C PRO A 4 -1.71 5.89 7.53
N ASP A 5 -2.25 6.98 7.00
CA ASP A 5 -2.62 7.04 5.59
C ASP A 5 -1.41 7.07 4.68
N GLU A 6 -0.32 7.70 5.13
CA GLU A 6 0.94 7.69 4.38
C GLU A 6 1.53 6.29 4.32
N ARG A 7 1.49 5.56 5.42
CA ARG A 7 1.98 4.18 5.46
C ARG A 7 1.17 3.27 4.55
N TYR A 8 -0.15 3.43 4.53
CA TYR A 8 -1.02 2.65 3.67
C TYR A 8 -0.66 2.88 2.19
N ARG A 9 -0.53 4.16 1.79
CA ARG A 9 -0.17 4.48 0.41
C ARG A 9 1.23 4.00 0.04
N ALA A 10 2.16 4.07 0.99
CA ALA A 10 3.52 3.59 0.75
C ALA A 10 3.55 2.09 0.47
N LEU A 11 2.76 1.31 1.20
CA LEU A 11 2.67 -0.13 0.96
C LEU A 11 2.05 -0.43 -0.41
N LYS A 12 1.00 0.30 -0.78
CA LYS A 12 0.39 0.13 -2.10
C LYS A 12 1.38 0.46 -3.22
N GLN A 13 2.10 1.56 -3.10
CA GLN A 13 3.06 1.98 -4.10
C GLN A 13 4.32 1.11 -4.09
N GLY A 14 4.72 0.65 -2.93
CA GLY A 14 5.90 -0.19 -2.79
C GLY A 14 5.79 -1.51 -3.53
N LYS A 15 4.58 -2.02 -3.68
CA LYS A 15 4.34 -3.24 -4.44
C LYS A 15 4.61 -3.03 -5.94
N LYS A 16 4.37 -1.83 -6.42
CA LYS A 16 4.55 -1.52 -7.85
C LYS A 16 5.99 -1.62 -8.30
N LEU A 17 6.94 -1.26 -7.44
CA LEU A 17 8.35 -1.30 -7.80
C LEU A 17 8.81 -2.73 -8.16
N PRO A 18 8.61 -3.74 -7.30
CA PRO A 18 9.01 -5.09 -7.70
C PRO A 18 8.20 -5.61 -8.89
N GLU A 19 6.94 -5.19 -9.07
CA GLU A 19 6.18 -5.56 -10.25
C GLU A 19 6.83 -5.01 -11.51
N GLU A 20 7.27 -3.77 -11.49
CA GLU A 20 7.96 -3.15 -12.62
C GLU A 20 9.32 -3.80 -12.88
N LEU A 21 10.03 -4.17 -11.81
CA LEU A 21 11.33 -4.82 -11.94
C LEU A 21 11.22 -6.21 -12.56
N CYS A 22 10.06 -6.87 -12.42
CA CYS A 22 9.82 -8.16 -13.06
C CYS A 22 9.42 -8.05 -14.52
N ASP A 23 9.13 -6.84 -15.00
CA ASP A 23 8.67 -6.61 -16.36
C ASP A 23 9.81 -6.05 -17.22
N PRO A 24 10.40 -6.86 -18.14
CA PRO A 24 11.48 -6.36 -18.98
C PRO A 24 11.08 -5.21 -19.90
N GLY A 25 9.78 -5.09 -20.20
CA GLY A 25 9.31 -3.99 -21.03
C GLY A 25 9.38 -2.64 -20.30
N ARG A 26 9.16 -2.65 -18.99
CA ARG A 26 9.19 -1.41 -18.20
C ARG A 26 10.58 -1.08 -17.70
N THR A 27 11.37 -2.10 -17.36
CA THR A 27 12.72 -1.91 -16.83
C THR A 27 13.70 -2.80 -17.58
N PRO A 28 14.11 -2.38 -18.81
CA PRO A 28 14.82 -3.28 -19.73
C PRO A 28 16.26 -3.61 -19.34
N ARG A 29 16.91 -2.84 -18.49
CA ARG A 29 18.33 -3.04 -18.18
C ARG A 29 18.57 -3.46 -16.75
N VAL A 30 17.65 -4.25 -16.19
CA VAL A 30 17.77 -4.72 -14.83
C VAL A 30 18.49 -6.07 -14.83
N PRO A 31 19.52 -6.27 -13.99
CA PRO A 31 20.17 -7.57 -13.86
C PRO A 31 19.20 -8.65 -13.41
N SER A 32 19.44 -9.87 -13.88
CA SER A 32 18.55 -11.00 -13.55
C SER A 32 18.48 -11.26 -12.04
N LEU A 33 19.57 -11.03 -11.31
CA LEU A 33 19.56 -11.20 -9.86
C LEU A 33 18.54 -10.27 -9.20
N VAL A 34 18.48 -9.02 -9.68
CA VAL A 34 17.52 -8.04 -9.14
C VAL A 34 16.09 -8.47 -9.47
N ARG A 35 15.85 -8.96 -10.68
CA ARG A 35 14.52 -9.47 -11.05
C ARG A 35 14.12 -10.67 -10.20
N ASP A 36 15.07 -11.57 -9.90
CA ASP A 36 14.79 -12.72 -9.04
C ASP A 36 14.43 -12.29 -7.62
N ARG A 37 15.11 -11.27 -7.10
CA ARG A 37 14.78 -10.72 -5.79
C ARG A 37 13.42 -10.06 -5.78
N ALA A 38 13.08 -9.36 -6.86
CA ALA A 38 11.76 -8.73 -6.98
C ALA A 38 10.66 -9.77 -6.99
N ARG A 39 10.85 -10.87 -7.72
CA ARG A 39 9.89 -11.98 -7.70
C ARG A 39 9.74 -12.57 -6.30
N GLY A 40 10.86 -12.68 -5.58
CA GLY A 40 10.84 -13.17 -4.20
C GLY A 40 10.01 -12.29 -3.27
N VAL A 41 10.15 -10.97 -3.42
CA VAL A 41 9.34 -10.03 -2.65
C VAL A 41 7.86 -10.18 -2.97
N LEU A 42 7.51 -10.31 -4.25
CA LEU A 42 6.11 -10.43 -4.66
C LEU A 42 5.46 -11.74 -4.26
N ARG A 43 6.26 -12.80 -4.05
CA ARG A 43 5.71 -14.13 -3.78
C ARG A 43 4.78 -14.15 -2.59
N HIS A 44 5.13 -13.42 -1.54
CA HIS A 44 4.35 -13.40 -0.30
C HIS A 44 3.88 -12.00 0.08
N PHE A 45 3.94 -11.07 -0.87
CA PHE A 45 3.50 -9.71 -0.61
C PHE A 45 1.98 -9.70 -0.43
N PRO A 46 1.46 -9.01 0.59
CA PRO A 46 0.01 -8.97 0.81
C PRO A 46 -0.71 -8.38 -0.40
N SER A 47 -1.85 -8.96 -0.72
CA SER A 47 -2.70 -8.42 -1.78
C SER A 47 -3.36 -7.12 -1.34
N ASP A 48 -3.93 -6.38 -2.28
CA ASP A 48 -4.67 -5.16 -1.96
C ASP A 48 -5.82 -5.45 -0.99
N TYR A 49 -6.50 -6.59 -1.17
CA TYR A 49 -7.57 -7.00 -0.28
C TYR A 49 -7.05 -7.19 1.15
N GLU A 50 -5.91 -7.84 1.30
CA GLU A 50 -5.33 -8.08 2.62
C GLU A 50 -4.88 -6.78 3.28
N LEU A 51 -4.27 -5.88 2.51
CA LEU A 51 -3.88 -4.57 3.03
C LEU A 51 -5.10 -3.76 3.46
N ASP A 52 -6.18 -3.81 2.69
CA ASP A 52 -7.41 -3.12 3.03
C ASP A 52 -8.02 -3.69 4.31
N ARG A 53 -7.94 -5.00 4.50
CA ARG A 53 -8.42 -5.62 5.73
C ARG A 53 -7.63 -5.17 6.95
N ILE A 54 -6.31 -5.05 6.81
CA ILE A 54 -5.49 -4.53 7.92
C ILE A 54 -5.90 -3.11 8.23
N ALA A 55 -6.11 -2.29 7.21
CA ALA A 55 -6.51 -0.89 7.40
C ALA A 55 -7.88 -0.79 8.06
N ASP A 56 -8.81 -1.68 7.70
CA ASP A 56 -10.14 -1.69 8.31
C ASP A 56 -10.09 -2.06 9.79
N GLN A 57 -9.23 -3.00 10.15
CA GLN A 57 -9.13 -3.47 11.53
C GLN A 57 -8.22 -2.61 12.40
N CYS A 58 -7.21 -1.98 11.81
CA CYS A 58 -6.21 -1.22 12.55
C CYS A 58 -5.96 0.13 11.88
N PRO A 59 -6.98 1.01 11.84
CA PRO A 59 -6.82 2.30 11.15
C PRO A 59 -5.79 3.23 11.82
N GLU A 60 -5.45 2.97 13.06
CA GLU A 60 -4.40 3.74 13.72
C GLU A 60 -3.01 3.39 13.19
N ILE A 61 -2.87 2.28 12.48
CA ILE A 61 -1.60 1.86 11.89
C ILE A 61 -1.59 2.09 10.38
N LEU A 62 -2.63 1.62 9.69
CA LEU A 62 -2.81 1.80 8.25
C LEU A 62 -4.21 2.34 8.01
N ASP A 63 -4.32 3.45 7.32
CA ASP A 63 -5.60 4.10 7.09
C ASP A 63 -5.81 4.36 5.61
N LYS A 64 -6.89 3.83 5.06
CA LYS A 64 -7.26 4.02 3.66
C LYS A 64 -7.66 5.46 3.37
N LEU A 65 -8.15 6.18 4.37
CA LEU A 65 -8.56 7.58 4.22
C LEU A 65 -7.39 8.49 4.55
N THR A 66 -7.28 9.61 3.86
CA THR A 66 -6.33 10.64 4.24
C THR A 66 -6.74 11.23 5.58
N PHE A 67 -5.81 11.93 6.23
CA PHE A 67 -6.10 12.58 7.49
C PHE A 67 -7.33 13.50 7.37
N SER A 68 -7.39 14.29 6.30
CA SER A 68 -8.52 15.19 6.05
C SER A 68 -9.82 14.43 5.81
N GLU A 69 -9.77 13.35 5.03
CA GLU A 69 -10.94 12.53 4.77
C GLU A 69 -11.48 11.88 6.03
N ARG A 70 -10.58 11.41 6.90
CA ARG A 70 -10.99 10.79 8.15
C ARG A 70 -11.66 11.79 9.08
N GLN A 71 -11.13 12.99 9.17
CA GLN A 71 -11.73 14.03 10.00
C GLN A 71 -13.12 14.40 9.48
N PHE A 72 -13.25 14.54 8.18
CA PHE A 72 -14.53 14.85 7.55
C PHE A 72 -15.54 13.73 7.80
N THR A 73 -15.11 12.49 7.61
CA THR A 73 -15.97 11.31 7.82
C THR A 73 -16.42 11.23 9.27
N ASN A 74 -15.52 11.46 10.21
CA ASN A 74 -15.87 11.43 11.63
C ASN A 74 -16.93 12.48 11.96
N GLY A 75 -16.79 13.68 11.40
CA GLY A 75 -17.75 14.73 11.57
C GLY A 75 -19.12 14.35 11.05
N LEU A 76 -19.16 13.80 9.83
CA LEU A 76 -20.42 13.36 9.23
C LEU A 76 -21.04 12.23 10.03
N HIS A 77 -20.21 11.28 10.48
CA HIS A 77 -20.69 10.14 11.24
C HIS A 77 -21.36 10.59 12.54
N LYS A 78 -20.74 11.53 13.23
CA LYS A 78 -21.32 12.07 14.46
C LYS A 78 -22.65 12.76 14.23
N VAL A 79 -22.74 13.48 13.12
CA VAL A 79 -23.98 14.17 12.75
C VAL A 79 -25.05 13.16 12.38
N GLY A 80 -24.66 12.09 11.71
CA GLY A 80 -25.59 11.08 11.25
C GLY A 80 -26.19 10.21 12.35
N GLU A 81 -25.57 10.22 13.50
CA GLU A 81 -26.08 9.47 14.62
C GLU A 81 -27.11 10.25 15.39
#